data_f2066f09b8b6c0d16a06686f5e2d9ad2
#
_entry.id   f2066f09b8b6c0d16a06686f5e2d9ad2
#
_cell.length_a   1.000
_cell.length_b   1.000
_cell.length_c   1.000
_cell.angle_alpha   90.00
_cell.angle_beta   90.00
_cell.angle_gamma   90.00
#
_symmetry.space_group_name_H-M   'P 1'
#
loop_
_entity.id
_entity.type
_entity.pdbx_description
1 polymer ?
#
loop_
_entity_poly.entity_id
_entity_poly.type
_entity_poly.pdbx_seq_one_letter_code
_entity_poly.pdbx_strand_id
1 'polypeptide(L)'
;MSSKRYKKLPEKTKELTADIIEKLIPKLKKNCTTKFNESLDLSIQINNKQKKSEINLRTIVNLPAGSGKKIKVAVVCEEGKSQIAKDAGADVVGADDFIEKIKSGELNFEKLICTPSMMIKLSKLGKILGPKGLMPNPKLGTVTDDLKKAVLNAKSGQAEIKNDKDGNIGLSLGKKSFTEDKIVQNFKAVLDTLEREKSNQPIKGDLIKSVFLTSTMGVSYKLKIPKNI
;
A
#
# COMPACT_ATOMS: atom_id res chain seq x y z
N MET A 1 -13.10 7.17 24.27
CA MET A 1 -12.38 6.67 25.51
C MET A 1 -11.36 5.62 25.11
N SER A 2 -10.10 5.72 25.55
CA SER A 2 -9.07 4.72 25.27
C SER A 2 -9.26 3.46 26.13
N SER A 3 -8.95 2.27 25.55
CA SER A 3 -9.09 0.98 26.25
C SER A 3 -8.15 0.87 27.47
N LYS A 4 -8.50 0.03 28.45
CA LYS A 4 -7.65 -0.23 29.64
C LYS A 4 -6.25 -0.71 29.25
N ARG A 5 -6.13 -1.51 28.17
CA ARG A 5 -4.86 -1.97 27.60
C ARG A 5 -4.00 -0.80 27.11
N TYR A 6 -4.58 0.10 26.30
CA TYR A 6 -3.87 1.25 25.75
C TYR A 6 -3.38 2.21 26.83
N LYS A 7 -4.16 2.37 27.91
CA LYS A 7 -3.76 3.20 29.06
C LYS A 7 -2.55 2.66 29.84
N LYS A 8 -2.28 1.34 29.74
CA LYS A 8 -1.14 0.68 30.39
C LYS A 8 0.14 0.71 29.56
N LEU A 9 0.08 1.17 28.29
CA LEU A 9 1.28 1.30 27.47
C LEU A 9 2.21 2.39 28.07
N PRO A 10 3.52 2.07 28.27
CA PRO A 10 4.42 2.92 29.04
C PRO A 10 4.69 4.29 28.41
N GLU A 11 4.54 4.42 27.14
CA GLU A 11 4.77 5.67 26.42
C GLU A 11 3.44 6.28 25.95
N LYS A 12 2.81 7.04 26.86
CA LYS A 12 1.80 8.01 26.43
C LYS A 12 2.54 9.16 25.76
N THR A 13 2.43 9.23 24.45
CA THR A 13 3.11 10.16 23.57
C THR A 13 2.73 11.63 23.84
N LYS A 14 3.20 12.20 24.93
CA LYS A 14 3.15 13.67 25.11
C LYS A 14 4.36 14.37 24.48
N GLU A 15 5.50 13.70 24.34
CA GLU A 15 6.69 14.22 23.70
C GLU A 15 7.23 13.21 22.71
N LEU A 16 6.79 13.35 21.45
CA LEU A 16 7.31 12.58 20.32
C LEU A 16 8.67 13.11 19.92
N THR A 17 9.73 12.71 20.64
CA THR A 17 11.08 12.91 20.14
C THR A 17 11.25 12.11 18.87
N ALA A 18 11.59 12.79 17.76
CA ALA A 18 11.84 12.12 16.49
C ALA A 18 13.13 11.28 16.62
N ASP A 19 13.04 9.99 16.34
CA ASP A 19 14.16 9.05 16.42
C ASP A 19 14.32 8.29 15.09
N ILE A 20 15.46 7.63 14.93
CA ILE A 20 15.78 6.85 13.72
C ILE A 20 14.97 5.54 13.73
N ILE A 21 14.55 5.09 12.55
CA ILE A 21 13.68 3.90 12.40
C ILE A 21 14.26 2.65 13.08
N GLU A 22 15.56 2.43 13.00
CA GLU A 22 16.25 1.28 13.58
C GLU A 22 16.09 1.20 15.11
N LYS A 23 16.04 2.35 15.80
CA LYS A 23 15.81 2.42 17.25
C LYS A 23 14.33 2.31 17.62
N LEU A 24 13.44 2.72 16.71
CA LEU A 24 12.00 2.74 16.97
C LEU A 24 11.33 1.38 16.75
N ILE A 25 11.81 0.56 15.80
CA ILE A 25 11.24 -0.75 15.52
C ILE A 25 11.23 -1.67 16.76
N PRO A 26 12.35 -1.84 17.51
CA PRO A 26 12.35 -2.65 18.73
C PRO A 26 11.36 -2.14 19.79
N LYS A 27 11.30 -0.82 20.01
CA LYS A 27 10.37 -0.19 20.96
C LYS A 27 8.91 -0.45 20.54
N LEU A 28 8.62 -0.28 19.26
CA LEU A 28 7.29 -0.49 18.69
C LEU A 28 6.87 -1.95 18.80
N LYS A 29 7.74 -2.90 18.48
CA LYS A 29 7.47 -4.34 18.63
C LYS A 29 7.22 -4.75 20.09
N LYS A 30 7.94 -4.16 21.05
CA LYS A 30 7.74 -4.39 22.49
C LYS A 30 6.36 -3.90 22.93
N ASN A 31 5.86 -2.82 22.35
CA ASN A 31 4.56 -2.23 22.68
C ASN A 31 3.38 -2.89 21.93
N CYS A 32 3.65 -3.85 21.02
CA CYS A 32 2.63 -4.68 20.38
C CYS A 32 2.13 -5.76 21.34
N THR A 33 1.13 -5.45 22.16
CA THR A 33 0.63 -6.31 23.24
C THR A 33 -0.61 -7.13 22.88
N THR A 34 -1.01 -7.14 21.61
CA THR A 34 -2.18 -7.90 21.14
C THR A 34 -1.84 -9.37 20.88
N LYS A 35 -2.88 -10.21 20.86
CA LYS A 35 -2.76 -11.65 20.58
C LYS A 35 -2.60 -11.97 19.09
N PHE A 36 -2.96 -11.04 18.20
CA PHE A 36 -2.83 -11.21 16.75
C PHE A 36 -1.53 -10.58 16.23
N ASN A 37 -1.13 -10.96 15.02
CA ASN A 37 0.06 -10.42 14.36
C ASN A 37 -0.24 -9.02 13.82
N GLU A 38 0.10 -7.98 14.59
CA GLU A 38 -0.15 -6.58 14.24
C GLU A 38 0.59 -6.18 12.96
N SER A 39 -0.02 -5.28 12.17
CA SER A 39 0.66 -4.61 11.07
C SER A 39 1.45 -3.42 11.59
N LEU A 40 2.55 -3.11 10.92
CA LEU A 40 3.33 -1.91 11.14
C LEU A 40 3.02 -0.94 10.01
N ASP A 41 2.34 0.15 10.36
CA ASP A 41 1.81 1.09 9.39
C ASP A 41 2.59 2.39 9.44
N LEU A 42 2.90 2.91 8.26
CA LEU A 42 3.59 4.17 8.04
C LEU A 42 2.56 5.23 7.64
N SER A 43 2.58 6.36 8.34
CA SER A 43 1.79 7.53 7.99
C SER A 43 2.73 8.68 7.65
N ILE A 44 2.62 9.19 6.43
CA ILE A 44 3.45 10.27 5.91
C ILE A 44 2.56 11.47 5.64
N GLN A 45 2.93 12.63 6.13
CA GLN A 45 2.29 13.89 5.80
C GLN A 45 3.13 14.67 4.80
N ILE A 46 2.53 14.99 3.66
CA ILE A 46 3.14 15.80 2.61
C ILE A 46 2.96 17.29 2.93
N ASN A 47 3.89 18.09 2.47
CA ASN A 47 3.84 19.54 2.64
C ASN A 47 3.00 20.20 1.53
N ASN A 48 1.68 20.24 1.72
CA ASN A 48 0.73 20.83 0.75
C ASN A 48 0.76 22.36 0.68
N LYS A 49 1.47 23.04 1.61
CA LYS A 49 1.41 24.51 1.73
C LYS A 49 2.10 25.26 0.57
N GLN A 50 2.80 24.57 -0.31
CA GLN A 50 3.66 25.20 -1.31
C GLN A 50 3.00 25.42 -2.68
N LYS A 51 1.77 24.97 -2.93
CA LYS A 51 1.10 25.16 -4.22
C LYS A 51 -0.39 25.47 -4.10
N LYS A 52 -0.85 26.35 -5.01
CA LYS A 52 -2.26 26.57 -5.30
C LYS A 52 -2.96 25.35 -5.92
N SER A 53 -2.22 24.33 -6.36
CA SER A 53 -2.74 23.07 -6.90
C SER A 53 -2.49 21.94 -5.90
N GLU A 54 -3.52 21.16 -5.62
CA GLU A 54 -3.45 19.95 -4.80
C GLU A 54 -2.43 18.97 -5.42
N ILE A 55 -1.46 18.55 -4.61
CA ILE A 55 -0.52 17.50 -5.01
C ILE A 55 -1.31 16.20 -5.04
N ASN A 56 -1.50 15.63 -6.22
CA ASN A 56 -2.12 14.33 -6.37
C ASN A 56 -1.05 13.29 -6.68
N LEU A 57 -0.55 12.65 -5.64
CA LEU A 57 0.48 11.65 -5.71
C LEU A 57 -0.19 10.26 -5.74
N ARG A 58 -0.01 9.54 -6.84
CA ARG A 58 -0.50 8.18 -6.99
C ARG A 58 0.53 7.34 -7.72
N THR A 59 1.25 6.52 -6.98
CA THR A 59 2.35 5.69 -7.50
C THR A 59 2.37 4.33 -6.82
N ILE A 60 3.26 3.47 -7.28
CA ILE A 60 3.44 2.11 -6.77
C ILE A 60 4.81 1.99 -6.14
N VAL A 61 4.86 1.34 -5.00
CA VAL A 61 6.10 0.87 -4.39
C VAL A 61 6.14 -0.66 -4.39
N ASN A 62 7.27 -1.21 -4.78
CA ASN A 62 7.55 -2.63 -4.63
C ASN A 62 8.30 -2.80 -3.31
N LEU A 63 7.66 -3.46 -2.34
CA LEU A 63 8.24 -3.76 -1.04
C LEU A 63 9.13 -5.00 -1.17
N PRO A 64 10.46 -4.91 -1.04
CA PRO A 64 11.35 -6.03 -1.29
C PRO A 64 11.13 -7.21 -0.34
N ALA A 65 10.72 -6.93 0.89
CA ALA A 65 10.37 -7.97 1.87
C ALA A 65 8.89 -8.40 1.82
N GLY A 66 8.10 -7.83 0.89
CA GLY A 66 6.66 -8.07 0.81
C GLY A 66 5.86 -7.30 1.87
N SER A 67 4.53 -7.37 1.79
CA SER A 67 3.60 -6.77 2.76
C SER A 67 3.25 -7.68 3.94
N GLY A 68 3.59 -8.98 3.86
CA GLY A 68 3.20 -9.99 4.84
C GLY A 68 1.72 -10.39 4.81
N LYS A 69 0.99 -9.97 3.78
CA LYS A 69 -0.38 -10.42 3.50
C LYS A 69 -0.37 -11.37 2.31
N LYS A 70 -1.16 -12.43 2.38
CA LYS A 70 -1.45 -13.27 1.22
C LYS A 70 -2.56 -12.60 0.43
N ILE A 71 -2.19 -11.96 -0.67
CA ILE A 71 -3.11 -11.22 -1.53
C ILE A 71 -3.72 -12.19 -2.54
N LYS A 72 -5.04 -12.26 -2.61
CA LYS A 72 -5.76 -12.99 -3.66
C LYS A 72 -5.86 -12.13 -4.91
N VAL A 73 -5.27 -12.61 -6.00
CA VAL A 73 -5.22 -11.91 -7.28
C VAL A 73 -6.20 -12.53 -8.24
N ALA A 74 -7.13 -11.71 -8.74
CA ALA A 74 -8.02 -12.09 -9.82
C ALA A 74 -7.54 -11.51 -11.15
N VAL A 75 -7.66 -12.27 -12.22
CA VAL A 75 -7.29 -11.84 -13.57
C VAL A 75 -8.49 -11.96 -14.50
N VAL A 76 -8.81 -10.87 -15.18
CA VAL A 76 -9.82 -10.84 -16.26
C VAL A 76 -9.10 -10.71 -17.58
N CYS A 77 -9.16 -11.76 -18.37
CA CYS A 77 -8.51 -11.82 -19.69
C CYS A 77 -9.37 -12.57 -20.70
N GLU A 78 -8.97 -12.49 -21.94
CA GLU A 78 -9.55 -13.30 -23.03
C GLU A 78 -9.23 -14.78 -22.81
N GLU A 79 -10.09 -15.67 -23.30
CA GLU A 79 -9.96 -17.13 -23.12
C GLU A 79 -8.58 -17.66 -23.51
N GLY A 80 -8.01 -17.15 -24.60
CA GLY A 80 -6.68 -17.55 -25.10
C GLY A 80 -5.51 -17.21 -24.15
N LYS A 81 -5.70 -16.25 -23.21
CA LYS A 81 -4.67 -15.87 -22.23
C LYS A 81 -4.91 -16.45 -20.83
N SER A 82 -6.01 -17.19 -20.64
CA SER A 82 -6.41 -17.72 -19.32
C SER A 82 -5.38 -18.70 -18.76
N GLN A 83 -4.76 -19.52 -19.59
CA GLN A 83 -3.75 -20.47 -19.15
C GLN A 83 -2.50 -19.77 -18.63
N ILE A 84 -2.05 -18.71 -19.33
CA ILE A 84 -0.89 -17.91 -18.94
C ILE A 84 -1.09 -17.26 -17.54
N ALA A 85 -2.31 -16.79 -17.28
CA ALA A 85 -2.67 -16.21 -16.00
C ALA A 85 -2.68 -17.26 -14.86
N LYS A 86 -3.17 -18.47 -15.12
CA LYS A 86 -3.13 -19.59 -14.15
C LYS A 86 -1.70 -20.01 -13.86
N ASP A 87 -0.87 -20.18 -14.89
CA ASP A 87 0.54 -20.58 -14.75
C ASP A 87 1.36 -19.50 -13.99
N ALA A 88 0.98 -18.24 -14.12
CA ALA A 88 1.55 -17.14 -13.34
C ALA A 88 1.13 -17.16 -11.85
N GLY A 89 0.18 -18.03 -11.49
CA GLY A 89 -0.28 -18.21 -10.12
C GLY A 89 -1.45 -17.31 -9.73
N ALA A 90 -2.26 -16.82 -10.67
CA ALA A 90 -3.49 -16.11 -10.33
C ALA A 90 -4.46 -17.03 -9.57
N ASP A 91 -5.13 -16.50 -8.54
CA ASP A 91 -6.02 -17.28 -7.69
C ASP A 91 -7.39 -17.48 -8.36
N VAL A 92 -7.83 -16.50 -9.13
CA VAL A 92 -9.08 -16.54 -9.90
C VAL A 92 -8.79 -16.01 -11.29
N VAL A 93 -9.18 -16.77 -12.32
CA VAL A 93 -9.05 -16.35 -13.72
C VAL A 93 -10.39 -16.54 -14.40
N GLY A 94 -10.85 -15.55 -15.13
CA GLY A 94 -12.09 -15.63 -15.87
C GLY A 94 -12.20 -14.58 -16.97
N ALA A 95 -13.18 -14.76 -17.83
CA ALA A 95 -13.57 -13.83 -18.89
C ALA A 95 -14.93 -13.19 -18.55
N ASP A 96 -15.90 -13.30 -19.43
CA ASP A 96 -17.21 -12.69 -19.24
C ASP A 96 -18.00 -13.30 -18.06
N ASP A 97 -17.85 -14.60 -17.81
CA ASP A 97 -18.46 -15.30 -16.66
C ASP A 97 -18.03 -14.68 -15.32
N PHE A 98 -16.76 -14.27 -15.23
CA PHE A 98 -16.25 -13.65 -14.01
C PHE A 98 -16.76 -12.22 -13.84
N ILE A 99 -17.00 -11.51 -14.95
CA ILE A 99 -17.63 -10.17 -14.92
C ILE A 99 -19.05 -10.27 -14.36
N GLU A 100 -19.79 -11.32 -14.69
CA GLU A 100 -21.13 -11.56 -14.14
C GLU A 100 -21.11 -11.86 -12.63
N LYS A 101 -20.15 -12.63 -12.16
CA LYS A 101 -19.93 -12.85 -10.72
C LYS A 101 -19.58 -11.55 -9.97
N ILE A 102 -18.80 -10.67 -10.58
CA ILE A 102 -18.54 -9.33 -10.00
C ILE A 102 -19.82 -8.50 -9.94
N LYS A 103 -20.71 -8.59 -10.94
CA LYS A 103 -22.02 -7.90 -10.94
C LYS A 103 -22.92 -8.40 -9.80
N SER A 104 -22.92 -9.72 -9.54
CA SER A 104 -23.68 -10.30 -8.43
C SER A 104 -23.11 -9.99 -7.05
N GLY A 105 -21.93 -9.34 -6.98
CA GLY A 105 -21.31 -8.91 -5.72
C GLY A 105 -20.33 -9.91 -5.11
N GLU A 106 -20.00 -10.99 -5.79
CA GLU A 106 -18.98 -11.95 -5.38
C GLU A 106 -17.57 -11.39 -5.63
N LEU A 107 -16.98 -10.79 -4.61
CA LEU A 107 -15.67 -10.14 -4.66
C LEU A 107 -14.69 -10.83 -3.69
N ASN A 108 -14.30 -12.05 -4.01
CA ASN A 108 -13.38 -12.87 -3.20
C ASN A 108 -11.90 -12.65 -3.56
N PHE A 109 -11.53 -11.43 -3.96
CA PHE A 109 -10.16 -11.04 -4.34
C PHE A 109 -9.81 -9.66 -3.79
N GLU A 110 -8.52 -9.39 -3.65
CA GLU A 110 -7.98 -8.12 -3.14
C GLU A 110 -7.33 -7.26 -4.24
N LYS A 111 -6.90 -7.87 -5.34
CA LYS A 111 -6.39 -7.17 -6.52
C LYS A 111 -7.00 -7.73 -7.78
N LEU A 112 -7.36 -6.84 -8.70
CA LEU A 112 -7.88 -7.18 -10.02
C LEU A 112 -6.90 -6.71 -11.10
N ILE A 113 -6.49 -7.63 -11.96
CA ILE A 113 -5.66 -7.38 -13.14
C ILE A 113 -6.50 -7.66 -14.36
N CYS A 114 -6.37 -6.86 -15.40
CA CYS A 114 -7.09 -7.10 -16.65
C CYS A 114 -6.25 -6.79 -17.88
N THR A 115 -6.63 -7.37 -19.00
CA THR A 115 -6.13 -6.96 -20.31
C THR A 115 -6.80 -5.65 -20.77
N PRO A 116 -6.14 -4.83 -21.60
CA PRO A 116 -6.72 -3.58 -22.11
C PRO A 116 -8.08 -3.78 -22.82
N SER A 117 -8.25 -4.87 -23.55
CA SER A 117 -9.50 -5.22 -24.25
C SER A 117 -10.65 -5.47 -23.26
N MET A 118 -10.40 -6.12 -22.13
CA MET A 118 -11.43 -6.38 -21.12
C MET A 118 -11.74 -5.17 -20.23
N MET A 119 -10.86 -4.16 -20.21
CA MET A 119 -11.06 -2.94 -19.44
C MET A 119 -12.34 -2.19 -19.81
N ILE A 120 -12.73 -2.21 -21.09
CA ILE A 120 -13.96 -1.57 -21.58
C ILE A 120 -15.20 -2.19 -20.93
N LYS A 121 -15.22 -3.52 -20.79
CA LYS A 121 -16.31 -4.24 -20.13
C LYS A 121 -16.32 -3.99 -18.62
N LEU A 122 -15.14 -3.95 -17.99
CA LEU A 122 -14.98 -3.68 -16.56
C LEU A 122 -15.34 -2.24 -16.18
N SER A 123 -15.17 -1.28 -17.09
CA SER A 123 -15.54 0.13 -16.85
C SER A 123 -17.02 0.29 -16.48
N LYS A 124 -17.89 -0.56 -17.02
CA LYS A 124 -19.33 -0.59 -16.69
C LYS A 124 -19.58 -0.97 -15.22
N LEU A 125 -18.62 -1.65 -14.58
CA LEU A 125 -18.68 -2.06 -13.18
C LEU A 125 -17.97 -1.06 -12.23
N GLY A 126 -17.58 0.09 -12.72
CA GLY A 126 -16.92 1.14 -11.93
C GLY A 126 -17.66 1.55 -10.67
N LYS A 127 -19.01 1.50 -10.69
CA LYS A 127 -19.85 1.78 -9.51
C LYS A 127 -19.68 0.75 -8.37
N ILE A 128 -19.32 -0.49 -8.71
CA ILE A 128 -19.12 -1.60 -7.74
C ILE A 128 -17.65 -1.68 -7.31
N LEU A 129 -16.73 -1.64 -8.27
CA LEU A 129 -15.30 -1.81 -8.04
C LEU A 129 -14.61 -0.55 -7.50
N GLY A 130 -15.07 0.65 -7.91
CA GLY A 130 -14.50 1.94 -7.55
C GLY A 130 -14.46 2.20 -6.05
N PRO A 131 -15.60 2.14 -5.33
CA PRO A 131 -15.64 2.39 -3.88
C PRO A 131 -14.80 1.40 -3.07
N LYS A 132 -14.61 0.17 -3.58
CA LYS A 132 -13.79 -0.86 -2.94
C LYS A 132 -12.30 -0.78 -3.29
N GLY A 133 -11.90 0.15 -4.17
CA GLY A 133 -10.51 0.29 -4.61
C GLY A 133 -10.00 -0.85 -5.49
N LEU A 134 -10.89 -1.66 -6.05
CA LEU A 134 -10.56 -2.85 -6.86
C LEU A 134 -10.49 -2.54 -8.37
N MET A 135 -10.77 -1.30 -8.76
CA MET A 135 -10.78 -0.92 -10.17
C MET A 135 -9.36 -0.94 -10.75
N PRO A 136 -9.11 -1.70 -11.84
CA PRO A 136 -7.80 -1.72 -12.49
C PRO A 136 -7.42 -0.34 -13.03
N ASN A 137 -6.13 -0.01 -12.98
CA ASN A 137 -5.61 1.27 -13.45
C ASN A 137 -4.31 1.05 -14.23
N PRO A 138 -4.18 1.57 -15.48
CA PRO A 138 -2.96 1.48 -16.27
C PRO A 138 -1.73 2.05 -15.56
N LYS A 139 -1.88 3.18 -14.85
CA LYS A 139 -0.79 3.80 -14.08
C LYS A 139 -0.25 2.90 -12.96
N LEU A 140 -1.06 2.00 -12.45
CA LEU A 140 -0.68 1.03 -11.41
C LEU A 140 -0.22 -0.31 -12.01
N GLY A 141 -0.07 -0.41 -13.33
CA GLY A 141 0.35 -1.63 -14.00
C GLY A 141 -0.61 -2.81 -13.84
N THR A 142 -1.87 -2.55 -13.47
CA THR A 142 -2.92 -3.58 -13.32
C THR A 142 -3.74 -3.77 -14.60
N VAL A 143 -3.50 -2.93 -15.61
CA VAL A 143 -4.03 -3.09 -16.97
C VAL A 143 -2.85 -3.31 -17.90
N THR A 144 -2.61 -4.55 -18.30
CA THR A 144 -1.44 -4.94 -19.12
C THR A 144 -1.71 -6.23 -19.87
N ASP A 145 -1.00 -6.40 -20.99
CA ASP A 145 -0.98 -7.65 -21.73
C ASP A 145 0.02 -8.67 -21.13
N ASP A 146 1.04 -8.20 -20.39
CA ASP A 146 2.00 -9.06 -19.70
C ASP A 146 1.44 -9.51 -18.32
N LEU A 147 0.48 -10.43 -18.38
CA LEU A 147 -0.20 -10.95 -17.19
C LEU A 147 0.76 -11.62 -16.21
N LYS A 148 1.81 -12.28 -16.72
CA LYS A 148 2.77 -13.00 -15.88
C LYS A 148 3.51 -12.07 -14.93
N LYS A 149 4.08 -10.97 -15.44
CA LYS A 149 4.76 -9.97 -14.62
C LYS A 149 3.79 -9.26 -13.67
N ALA A 150 2.59 -8.92 -14.13
CA ALA A 150 1.61 -8.24 -13.30
C ALA A 150 1.17 -9.09 -12.10
N VAL A 151 0.91 -10.39 -12.29
CA VAL A 151 0.55 -11.30 -11.20
C VAL A 151 1.69 -11.50 -10.22
N LEU A 152 2.93 -11.71 -10.72
CA LEU A 152 4.11 -11.83 -9.88
C LEU A 152 4.33 -10.57 -9.04
N ASN A 153 4.28 -9.39 -9.64
CA ASN A 153 4.43 -8.12 -8.94
C ASN A 153 3.32 -7.92 -7.89
N ALA A 154 2.08 -8.25 -8.23
CA ALA A 154 0.97 -8.15 -7.30
C ALA A 154 1.17 -9.05 -6.07
N LYS A 155 1.72 -10.25 -6.24
CA LYS A 155 2.01 -11.22 -5.15
C LYS A 155 3.30 -10.92 -4.40
N SER A 156 4.28 -10.26 -5.03
CA SER A 156 5.58 -9.93 -4.42
C SER A 156 5.53 -8.81 -3.39
N GLY A 157 4.38 -8.17 -3.17
CA GLY A 157 4.24 -7.11 -2.17
C GLY A 157 4.16 -5.70 -2.75
N GLN A 158 3.66 -5.57 -3.96
CA GLN A 158 3.38 -4.29 -4.56
C GLN A 158 2.29 -3.55 -3.77
N ALA A 159 2.61 -2.37 -3.24
CA ALA A 159 1.69 -1.50 -2.53
C ALA A 159 1.43 -0.19 -3.31
N GLU A 160 0.20 0.29 -3.26
CA GLU A 160 -0.16 1.58 -3.83
C GLU A 160 0.09 2.68 -2.81
N ILE A 161 0.80 3.73 -3.22
CA ILE A 161 0.94 4.98 -2.48
C ILE A 161 -0.03 5.98 -3.09
N LYS A 162 -0.98 6.42 -2.28
CA LYS A 162 -1.96 7.43 -2.65
C LYS A 162 -2.09 8.44 -1.51
N ASN A 163 -2.03 9.73 -1.83
CA ASN A 163 -2.35 10.75 -0.85
C ASN A 163 -3.85 11.03 -0.80
N ASP A 164 -4.33 11.46 0.36
CA ASP A 164 -5.65 12.03 0.53
C ASP A 164 -5.66 13.53 0.16
N LYS A 165 -6.80 14.19 0.30
CA LYS A 165 -6.96 15.64 0.03
C LYS A 165 -6.11 16.51 0.95
N ASP A 166 -5.84 16.04 2.16
CA ASP A 166 -5.05 16.75 3.16
C ASP A 166 -3.55 16.48 3.03
N GLY A 167 -3.14 15.64 2.05
CA GLY A 167 -1.76 15.28 1.81
C GLY A 167 -1.22 14.21 2.74
N ASN A 168 -2.07 13.36 3.31
CA ASN A 168 -1.62 12.23 4.11
C ASN A 168 -1.54 10.97 3.25
N ILE A 169 -0.49 10.18 3.47
CA ILE A 169 -0.27 8.87 2.86
C ILE A 169 -0.22 7.84 3.98
N GLY A 170 -1.01 6.77 3.83
CA GLY A 170 -0.99 5.63 4.73
C GLY A 170 -0.62 4.36 3.99
N LEU A 171 0.38 3.63 4.47
CA LEU A 171 0.73 2.31 3.92
C LEU A 171 1.28 1.38 5.00
N SER A 172 1.12 0.07 4.79
CA SER A 172 1.68 -0.94 5.69
C SER A 172 3.07 -1.35 5.23
N LEU A 173 4.06 -1.27 6.13
CA LEU A 173 5.44 -1.71 5.87
C LEU A 173 5.63 -3.21 6.05
N GLY A 174 4.74 -3.86 6.80
CA GLY A 174 4.83 -5.29 7.09
C GLY A 174 4.11 -5.68 8.37
N LYS A 175 4.51 -6.83 8.90
CA LYS A 175 3.93 -7.42 10.12
C LYS A 175 4.92 -7.40 11.27
N LYS A 176 4.40 -7.45 12.52
CA LYS A 176 5.20 -7.61 13.75
C LYS A 176 6.19 -8.78 13.65
N SER A 177 5.81 -9.87 12.98
CA SER A 177 6.64 -11.06 12.77
C SER A 177 7.86 -10.85 11.86
N PHE A 178 7.93 -9.75 11.12
CA PHE A 178 9.07 -9.45 10.24
C PHE A 178 10.31 -9.15 11.08
N THR A 179 11.51 -9.49 10.55
CA THR A 179 12.78 -9.03 11.10
C THR A 179 12.88 -7.51 10.98
N GLU A 180 13.74 -6.91 11.77
CA GLU A 180 13.92 -5.45 11.75
C GLU A 180 14.48 -4.98 10.40
N ASP A 181 15.44 -5.74 9.86
CA ASP A 181 16.05 -5.45 8.56
C ASP A 181 15.02 -5.41 7.42
N LYS A 182 14.06 -6.35 7.41
CA LYS A 182 12.98 -6.37 6.42
C LYS A 182 12.11 -5.12 6.45
N ILE A 183 11.82 -4.63 7.66
CA ILE A 183 11.02 -3.40 7.84
C ILE A 183 11.82 -2.19 7.39
N VAL A 184 13.12 -2.13 7.70
CA VAL A 184 14.02 -1.05 7.26
C VAL A 184 14.17 -1.05 5.74
N GLN A 185 14.32 -2.22 5.11
CA GLN A 185 14.38 -2.34 3.65
C GLN A 185 13.10 -1.83 2.98
N ASN A 186 11.94 -2.24 3.49
CA ASN A 186 10.66 -1.76 2.98
C ASN A 186 10.52 -0.24 3.16
N PHE A 187 10.93 0.29 4.29
CA PHE A 187 10.90 1.74 4.54
C PHE A 187 11.80 2.52 3.57
N LYS A 188 13.02 2.04 3.33
CA LYS A 188 13.94 2.65 2.35
C LYS A 188 13.31 2.66 0.95
N ALA A 189 12.74 1.53 0.50
CA ALA A 189 12.07 1.45 -0.79
C ALA A 189 10.91 2.45 -0.94
N VAL A 190 10.19 2.73 0.15
CA VAL A 190 9.13 3.75 0.15
C VAL A 190 9.72 5.14 0.00
N LEU A 191 10.79 5.47 0.75
CA LEU A 191 11.45 6.78 0.65
C LEU A 191 12.03 7.01 -0.75
N ASP A 192 12.75 6.03 -1.31
CA ASP A 192 13.32 6.10 -2.66
C ASP A 192 12.23 6.35 -3.73
N THR A 193 11.05 5.72 -3.54
CA THR A 193 9.92 5.94 -4.46
C THR A 193 9.39 7.37 -4.35
N LEU A 194 9.29 7.91 -3.13
CA LEU A 194 8.83 9.29 -2.91
C LEU A 194 9.83 10.32 -3.42
N GLU A 195 11.13 10.07 -3.31
CA GLU A 195 12.18 10.91 -3.89
C GLU A 195 12.10 10.97 -5.42
N ARG A 196 11.88 9.82 -6.07
CA ARG A 196 11.67 9.77 -7.52
C ARG A 196 10.42 10.57 -7.94
N GLU A 197 9.33 10.43 -7.20
CA GLU A 197 8.11 11.20 -7.47
C GLU A 197 8.29 12.71 -7.23
N LYS A 198 9.09 13.11 -6.22
CA LYS A 198 9.46 14.50 -6.00
C LYS A 198 10.22 15.07 -7.21
N SER A 199 11.13 14.28 -7.79
CA SER A 199 11.90 14.68 -8.98
C SER A 199 11.01 14.83 -10.22
N ASN A 200 9.95 14.05 -10.32
CA ASN A 200 9.00 14.10 -11.44
C ASN A 200 8.00 15.28 -11.34
N GLN A 201 7.86 15.86 -10.15
CA GLN A 201 6.94 16.97 -9.89
C GLN A 201 7.73 18.24 -9.56
N PRO A 202 7.35 19.42 -10.08
CA PRO A 202 8.05 20.68 -9.79
C PRO A 202 7.69 21.19 -8.38
N ILE A 203 8.09 20.44 -7.34
CA ILE A 203 7.89 20.75 -5.94
C ILE A 203 9.13 21.49 -5.43
N LYS A 204 8.94 22.71 -4.94
CA LYS A 204 10.03 23.49 -4.30
C LYS A 204 10.07 23.16 -2.80
N GLY A 205 11.24 22.73 -2.30
CA GLY A 205 11.46 22.40 -0.89
C GLY A 205 11.20 20.92 -0.54
N ASP A 206 11.02 20.64 0.76
CA ASP A 206 10.83 19.29 1.25
C ASP A 206 9.41 18.78 0.95
N LEU A 207 9.30 17.64 0.29
CA LEU A 207 8.03 16.98 -0.01
C LEU A 207 7.37 16.50 1.29
N ILE A 208 8.15 15.94 2.20
CA ILE A 208 7.68 15.28 3.41
C ILE A 208 7.77 16.25 4.59
N LYS A 209 6.64 16.49 5.25
CA LYS A 209 6.55 17.30 6.47
C LYS A 209 6.83 16.49 7.72
N SER A 210 6.23 15.31 7.83
CA SER A 210 6.38 14.44 9.00
C SER A 210 6.06 13.00 8.65
N VAL A 211 6.73 12.07 9.34
CA VAL A 211 6.51 10.63 9.20
C VAL A 211 6.29 10.02 10.56
N PHE A 212 5.29 9.16 10.64
CA PHE A 212 4.95 8.41 11.84
C PHE A 212 4.90 6.93 11.55
N LEU A 213 5.45 6.13 12.46
CA LEU A 213 5.37 4.68 12.45
C LEU A 213 4.49 4.23 13.61
N THR A 214 3.50 3.39 13.31
CA THR A 214 2.57 2.87 14.31
C THR A 214 2.31 1.39 14.11
N SER A 215 1.88 0.71 15.16
CA SER A 215 1.29 -0.63 15.03
C SER A 215 -0.24 -0.53 15.10
N THR A 216 -0.93 -1.55 14.58
CA THR A 216 -2.40 -1.56 14.45
C THR A 216 -3.12 -1.09 15.71
N MET A 217 -2.66 -1.53 16.88
CA MET A 217 -3.29 -1.21 18.17
C MET A 217 -2.32 -0.58 19.16
N GLY A 218 -1.18 -0.09 18.70
CA GLY A 218 -0.13 0.50 19.52
C GLY A 218 -0.09 2.02 19.50
N VAL A 219 1.02 2.55 19.95
CA VAL A 219 1.33 3.98 19.98
C VAL A 219 2.06 4.36 18.71
N SER A 220 1.88 5.59 18.23
CA SER A 220 2.61 6.11 17.09
C SER A 220 3.93 6.75 17.52
N TYR A 221 4.95 6.58 16.71
CA TYR A 221 6.29 7.15 16.91
C TYR A 221 6.65 8.05 15.75
N LYS A 222 7.17 9.23 16.04
CA LYS A 222 7.64 10.15 15.02
C LYS A 222 9.03 9.71 14.52
N LEU A 223 9.20 9.62 13.22
CA LEU A 223 10.47 9.28 12.57
C LEU A 223 11.25 10.55 12.23
N LYS A 224 12.58 10.50 12.45
CA LYS A 224 13.51 11.48 11.94
C LYS A 224 13.87 11.11 10.50
N ILE A 225 13.56 11.99 9.57
CA ILE A 225 13.85 11.81 8.15
C ILE A 225 15.11 12.56 7.81
N PRO A 226 15.94 12.09 6.87
CA PRO A 226 17.02 12.88 6.29
C PRO A 226 16.43 14.17 5.67
N LYS A 227 17.11 15.29 5.90
CA LYS A 227 16.70 16.58 5.31
C LYS A 227 17.08 16.56 3.83
N ASN A 228 16.32 16.14 2.93
CA ASN A 228 16.52 16.28 1.46
C ASN A 228 15.44 15.51 0.67
N ILE A 229 14.47 14.93 1.37
CA ILE A 229 13.35 14.20 0.75
C ILE A 229 12.10 15.06 0.69
#